data_5bfddf61992ae8ec0a1255d1adbfe28d
#
_entry.id   5bfddf61992ae8ec0a1255d1adbfe28d
#
_cell.length_a   1.000
_cell.length_b   1.000
_cell.length_c   1.000
_cell.angle_alpha   90.00
_cell.angle_beta   90.00
_cell.angle_gamma   90.00
#
_symmetry.space_group_name_H-M   'P 1'
#
loop_
_entity.id
_entity.type
_entity.pdbx_description
1 polymer ?
#
loop_
_entity_poly.entity_id
_entity_poly.type
_entity_poly.pdbx_seq_one_letter_code
_entity_poly.pdbx_strand_id
1 'polypeptide(L)'
;MNIIECFVFPVVILLFSFCNQNFTAPYEPEGKSDIVFSVKDYGALGNGQTDDTQSINKTIIACSEAGGGTVRFPAGVYSTNSIHLLSNITLQADSGAVIKSMTTGFDPWENNPFDDNVGDPAYYHIHASMFWGENLSNIKFTGKGLIDAGGLTKSSTVKPGQGDKVIALKNCRNIEITDLSFDYTGGGGAHYVILVTGCDSVKIDNLNLKAQRDGINLINSSNVSITNTRINSVRYEGGLEKGGDDAIKIGSDYSLGEIRPTSNIFVKNCTISAGCNGIMFGTETIGPISNCTFEDIRIDFAGKNGLGITSNDGSIINNLTYKNITMKNVLSPFFIKVSDVKRIPAGQNYITGRISNIVFENITATDISNPINGEMSNVIWGKANSLIESIEFINVNITVKGGQPLSKAKIDPPENDERFPQNLIKDILKAPLPAYAFYVRHIKNVKFNVCKIDFEKNDNRPPFIIDDGTGVTLHSVNMRKGTGAECFVEIRNTVTEFVINDCPGLTDVNGSITNRKF
;
A
#
# COMPACT_ATOMS: atom_id res chain seq x y z
N MET A 1 -59.26 44.57 0.00
CA MET A 1 -58.36 44.46 -1.14
C MET A 1 -57.01 44.07 -0.54
N ASN A 2 -56.80 42.76 -0.38
CA ASN A 2 -55.61 42.19 0.29
C ASN A 2 -54.68 41.72 -0.81
N ILE A 3 -53.47 42.24 -0.81
CA ILE A 3 -52.39 41.81 -1.67
C ILE A 3 -51.59 40.75 -0.91
N ILE A 4 -51.56 39.52 -1.46
CA ILE A 4 -50.74 38.43 -0.98
C ILE A 4 -49.43 38.50 -1.72
N GLU A 5 -48.34 38.84 -1.03
CA GLU A 5 -46.97 38.73 -1.57
C GLU A 5 -46.49 37.27 -1.47
N CYS A 6 -46.26 36.65 -2.62
CA CYS A 6 -45.56 35.36 -2.73
C CYS A 6 -44.06 35.58 -2.67
N PHE A 7 -43.40 35.10 -1.61
CA PHE A 7 -41.94 34.97 -1.58
C PHE A 7 -41.53 33.74 -2.35
N VAL A 8 -40.85 33.94 -3.46
CA VAL A 8 -40.17 32.90 -4.23
C VAL A 8 -38.74 32.79 -3.70
N PHE A 9 -38.39 31.67 -3.06
CA PHE A 9 -37.02 31.37 -2.72
C PHE A 9 -36.32 30.80 -3.96
N PRO A 10 -35.16 31.31 -4.37
CA PRO A 10 -34.36 30.67 -5.42
C PRO A 10 -33.67 29.44 -4.86
N VAL A 11 -34.00 28.28 -5.43
CA VAL A 11 -33.23 27.04 -5.25
C VAL A 11 -31.91 27.19 -6.02
N VAL A 12 -30.82 27.41 -5.30
CA VAL A 12 -29.48 27.38 -5.88
C VAL A 12 -29.11 25.91 -6.07
N ILE A 13 -29.23 25.41 -7.31
CA ILE A 13 -28.67 24.13 -7.72
C ILE A 13 -27.18 24.34 -7.90
N LEU A 14 -26.38 23.89 -6.91
CA LEU A 14 -24.93 23.76 -7.06
C LEU A 14 -24.65 22.59 -8.01
N LEU A 15 -24.44 22.91 -9.28
CA LEU A 15 -23.86 21.99 -10.25
C LEU A 15 -22.39 21.76 -9.87
N PHE A 16 -22.11 20.64 -9.23
CA PHE A 16 -20.75 20.15 -9.14
C PHE A 16 -20.30 19.76 -10.56
N SER A 17 -19.51 20.62 -11.18
CA SER A 17 -18.72 20.27 -12.35
C SER A 17 -17.72 19.21 -11.94
N PHE A 18 -18.01 17.95 -12.27
CA PHE A 18 -16.98 16.93 -12.31
C PHE A 18 -15.96 17.35 -13.37
N CYS A 19 -14.83 17.86 -12.91
CA CYS A 19 -13.67 18.04 -13.76
C CYS A 19 -13.22 16.65 -14.21
N ASN A 20 -13.69 16.19 -15.37
CA ASN A 20 -13.08 15.07 -16.09
C ASN A 20 -11.66 15.53 -16.41
N GLN A 21 -10.71 15.21 -15.56
CA GLN A 21 -9.32 15.24 -15.95
C GLN A 21 -9.15 14.16 -17.01
N ASN A 22 -9.19 14.56 -18.26
CA ASN A 22 -8.73 13.75 -19.36
C ASN A 22 -7.28 13.36 -19.03
N PHE A 23 -7.07 12.10 -18.69
CA PHE A 23 -5.74 11.50 -18.79
C PHE A 23 -5.30 11.73 -20.22
N THR A 24 -4.41 12.68 -20.43
CA THR A 24 -3.72 12.82 -21.72
C THR A 24 -3.02 11.49 -21.95
N ALA A 25 -3.35 10.86 -23.06
CA ALA A 25 -2.66 9.66 -23.49
C ALA A 25 -1.14 9.89 -23.38
N PRO A 26 -0.37 8.90 -22.91
CA PRO A 26 1.08 9.05 -22.86
C PRO A 26 1.58 9.49 -24.23
N TYR A 27 2.46 10.49 -24.24
CA TYR A 27 3.19 10.90 -25.44
C TYR A 27 3.88 9.66 -26.01
N GLU A 28 3.41 9.19 -27.18
CA GLU A 28 4.10 8.18 -27.95
C GLU A 28 5.33 8.87 -28.56
N PRO A 29 6.57 8.52 -28.16
CA PRO A 29 7.74 9.08 -28.79
C PRO A 29 7.78 8.64 -30.25
N GLU A 30 7.85 9.59 -31.17
CA GLU A 30 8.12 9.33 -32.58
C GLU A 30 9.44 8.55 -32.69
N GLY A 31 9.39 7.34 -33.27
CA GLY A 31 10.56 6.55 -33.61
C GLY A 31 11.00 5.51 -32.59
N LYS A 32 10.12 4.56 -32.17
CA LYS A 32 10.62 3.27 -31.70
C LYS A 32 11.40 2.61 -32.83
N SER A 33 12.69 2.41 -32.64
CA SER A 33 13.48 1.52 -33.50
C SER A 33 12.87 0.11 -33.40
N ASP A 34 12.31 -0.42 -34.48
CA ASP A 34 11.82 -1.80 -34.57
C ASP A 34 12.98 -2.82 -34.54
N ILE A 35 14.20 -2.38 -34.23
CA ILE A 35 15.39 -3.22 -34.21
C ILE A 35 15.35 -4.12 -32.98
N VAL A 36 15.53 -5.40 -33.24
CA VAL A 36 15.57 -6.45 -32.22
C VAL A 36 16.98 -6.99 -32.08
N PHE A 37 17.50 -6.98 -30.86
CA PHE A 37 18.80 -7.49 -30.45
C PHE A 37 18.57 -8.77 -29.61
N SER A 38 18.88 -9.94 -30.14
CA SER A 38 18.78 -11.18 -29.37
C SER A 38 19.99 -11.32 -28.46
N VAL A 39 19.77 -11.61 -27.16
CA VAL A 39 20.90 -11.85 -26.22
C VAL A 39 21.79 -13.02 -26.66
N LYS A 40 21.25 -13.96 -27.43
CA LYS A 40 22.02 -15.09 -27.98
C LYS A 40 23.03 -14.65 -29.03
N ASP A 41 22.72 -13.63 -29.80
CA ASP A 41 23.62 -13.09 -30.83
C ASP A 41 24.85 -12.39 -30.21
N TYR A 42 24.76 -12.05 -28.92
CA TYR A 42 25.84 -11.43 -28.15
C TYR A 42 26.52 -12.42 -27.17
N GLY A 43 26.21 -13.71 -27.31
CA GLY A 43 26.91 -14.79 -26.61
C GLY A 43 26.22 -15.34 -25.37
N ALA A 44 24.98 -14.92 -25.06
CA ALA A 44 24.20 -15.55 -23.99
C ALA A 44 23.79 -16.97 -24.39
N LEU A 45 24.11 -17.96 -23.57
CA LEU A 45 23.80 -19.36 -23.86
C LEU A 45 22.38 -19.73 -23.47
N GLY A 46 21.84 -19.17 -22.41
CA GLY A 46 20.50 -19.50 -21.94
C GLY A 46 20.33 -20.97 -21.53
N ASN A 47 21.40 -21.58 -20.97
CA ASN A 47 21.43 -23.01 -20.59
C ASN A 47 21.24 -23.23 -19.08
N GLY A 48 21.05 -22.17 -18.29
CA GLY A 48 20.84 -22.21 -16.85
C GLY A 48 22.08 -22.51 -15.99
N GLN A 49 23.25 -22.62 -16.60
CA GLN A 49 24.52 -22.95 -15.94
C GLN A 49 25.57 -21.84 -16.12
N THR A 50 25.61 -21.27 -17.31
CA THR A 50 26.55 -20.21 -17.67
C THR A 50 26.06 -18.86 -17.09
N ASP A 51 26.99 -18.05 -16.60
CA ASP A 51 26.72 -16.66 -16.27
C ASP A 51 26.57 -15.85 -17.57
N ASP A 52 25.34 -15.52 -17.92
CA ASP A 52 24.97 -14.78 -19.11
C ASP A 52 25.02 -13.24 -18.93
N THR A 53 25.36 -12.74 -17.73
CA THR A 53 25.31 -11.32 -17.35
C THR A 53 26.04 -10.42 -18.33
N GLN A 54 27.30 -10.74 -18.67
CA GLN A 54 28.08 -9.90 -19.57
C GLN A 54 27.49 -9.86 -20.99
N SER A 55 26.98 -10.98 -21.47
CA SER A 55 26.36 -11.09 -22.80
C SER A 55 25.05 -10.28 -22.87
N ILE A 56 24.26 -10.31 -21.81
CA ILE A 56 23.03 -9.52 -21.68
C ILE A 56 23.38 -8.03 -21.64
N ASN A 57 24.33 -7.61 -20.80
CA ASN A 57 24.75 -6.21 -20.71
C ASN A 57 25.34 -5.69 -22.03
N LYS A 58 26.12 -6.50 -22.76
CA LYS A 58 26.61 -6.15 -24.12
C LYS A 58 25.45 -5.94 -25.10
N THR A 59 24.40 -6.77 -25.03
CA THR A 59 23.22 -6.62 -25.88
C THR A 59 22.51 -5.30 -25.59
N ILE A 60 22.36 -4.94 -24.32
CA ILE A 60 21.73 -3.67 -23.88
C ILE A 60 22.54 -2.48 -24.39
N ILE A 61 23.87 -2.52 -24.28
CA ILE A 61 24.76 -1.47 -24.78
C ILE A 61 24.59 -1.30 -26.29
N ALA A 62 24.67 -2.39 -27.06
CA ALA A 62 24.50 -2.36 -28.51
C ALA A 62 23.13 -1.82 -28.94
N CYS A 63 22.08 -2.21 -28.23
CA CYS A 63 20.72 -1.70 -28.46
C CYS A 63 20.65 -0.18 -28.20
N SER A 64 21.24 0.28 -27.09
CA SER A 64 21.27 1.71 -26.74
C SER A 64 22.11 2.54 -27.72
N GLU A 65 23.27 2.05 -28.17
CA GLU A 65 24.13 2.70 -29.17
C GLU A 65 23.44 2.83 -30.53
N ALA A 66 22.53 1.91 -30.86
CA ALA A 66 21.69 2.00 -32.06
C ALA A 66 20.51 2.99 -31.93
N GLY A 67 20.41 3.71 -30.82
CA GLY A 67 19.33 4.65 -30.54
C GLY A 67 18.14 4.06 -29.79
N GLY A 68 18.24 2.81 -29.34
CA GLY A 68 17.19 2.06 -28.62
C GLY A 68 16.64 0.92 -29.45
N GLY A 69 15.70 0.17 -28.88
CA GLY A 69 15.09 -1.00 -29.52
C GLY A 69 14.68 -2.07 -28.51
N THR A 70 14.58 -3.32 -29.01
CA THR A 70 14.18 -4.47 -28.20
C THR A 70 15.35 -5.41 -27.94
N VAL A 71 15.67 -5.62 -26.66
CA VAL A 71 16.58 -6.68 -26.20
C VAL A 71 15.72 -7.91 -25.91
N ARG A 72 15.83 -8.93 -26.77
CA ARG A 72 14.99 -10.12 -26.73
C ARG A 72 15.70 -11.29 -26.07
N PHE A 73 15.01 -11.94 -25.14
CA PHE A 73 15.38 -13.19 -24.51
C PHE A 73 14.55 -14.34 -25.13
N PRO A 74 15.06 -15.07 -26.11
CA PRO A 74 14.39 -16.27 -26.63
C PRO A 74 14.23 -17.34 -25.53
N ALA A 75 13.42 -18.38 -25.78
CA ALA A 75 13.28 -19.49 -24.86
C ALA A 75 14.64 -20.05 -24.41
N GLY A 76 14.82 -20.22 -23.09
CA GLY A 76 16.06 -20.65 -22.44
C GLY A 76 16.11 -20.18 -20.98
N VAL A 77 17.11 -20.62 -20.23
CA VAL A 77 17.34 -20.22 -18.82
C VAL A 77 18.61 -19.38 -18.75
N TYR A 78 18.48 -18.09 -18.53
CA TYR A 78 19.57 -17.12 -18.48
C TYR A 78 19.94 -16.82 -17.03
N SER A 79 21.06 -17.41 -16.56
CA SER A 79 21.56 -17.13 -15.20
C SER A 79 22.30 -15.79 -15.20
N THR A 80 21.92 -14.88 -14.30
CA THR A 80 22.45 -13.52 -14.30
C THR A 80 22.56 -12.93 -12.89
N ASN A 81 23.42 -11.96 -12.73
CA ASN A 81 23.49 -11.07 -11.56
C ASN A 81 23.03 -9.65 -11.95
N SER A 82 23.82 -8.60 -11.80
CA SER A 82 23.38 -7.22 -12.07
C SER A 82 23.33 -6.89 -13.56
N ILE A 83 22.15 -6.61 -14.06
CA ILE A 83 21.88 -6.12 -15.41
C ILE A 83 21.71 -4.58 -15.35
N HIS A 84 22.52 -3.87 -16.10
CA HIS A 84 22.55 -2.42 -16.17
C HIS A 84 21.59 -1.94 -17.26
N LEU A 85 20.53 -1.26 -16.85
CA LEU A 85 19.55 -0.71 -17.77
C LEU A 85 20.05 0.59 -18.42
N LEU A 86 19.61 0.85 -19.63
CA LEU A 86 19.83 2.09 -20.36
C LEU A 86 18.51 2.65 -20.88
N SER A 87 18.50 3.94 -21.25
CA SER A 87 17.29 4.57 -21.78
C SER A 87 16.88 4.03 -23.16
N ASN A 88 15.60 4.15 -23.48
CA ASN A 88 14.99 3.77 -24.77
C ASN A 88 15.07 2.28 -25.11
N ILE A 89 15.05 1.40 -24.13
CA ILE A 89 15.13 -0.04 -24.33
C ILE A 89 13.85 -0.77 -23.89
N THR A 90 13.50 -1.79 -24.63
CA THR A 90 12.50 -2.79 -24.26
C THR A 90 13.21 -4.12 -23.96
N LEU A 91 13.06 -4.65 -22.76
CA LEU A 91 13.49 -6.01 -22.39
C LEU A 91 12.29 -6.95 -22.63
N GLN A 92 12.39 -7.81 -23.62
CA GLN A 92 11.32 -8.74 -23.99
C GLN A 92 11.73 -10.18 -23.66
N ALA A 93 11.05 -10.80 -22.72
CA ALA A 93 11.21 -12.20 -22.40
C ALA A 93 10.13 -13.05 -23.13
N ASP A 94 10.54 -13.87 -24.07
CA ASP A 94 9.64 -14.74 -24.82
C ASP A 94 9.00 -15.81 -23.91
N SER A 95 7.93 -16.43 -24.39
CA SER A 95 7.40 -17.62 -23.72
C SER A 95 8.47 -18.71 -23.64
N GLY A 96 8.68 -19.25 -22.44
CA GLY A 96 9.76 -20.21 -22.16
C GLY A 96 11.13 -19.60 -21.85
N ALA A 97 11.26 -18.28 -21.87
CA ALA A 97 12.43 -17.61 -21.31
C ALA A 97 12.32 -17.53 -19.78
N VAL A 98 13.38 -17.91 -19.08
CA VAL A 98 13.55 -17.74 -17.64
C VAL A 98 14.81 -16.91 -17.41
N ILE A 99 14.66 -15.73 -16.81
CA ILE A 99 15.79 -14.91 -16.40
C ILE A 99 15.98 -15.16 -14.91
N LYS A 100 17.07 -15.86 -14.55
CA LYS A 100 17.28 -16.42 -13.22
C LYS A 100 18.40 -15.70 -12.49
N SER A 101 18.12 -15.25 -11.28
CA SER A 101 19.14 -14.65 -10.43
C SER A 101 20.19 -15.66 -9.99
N MET A 102 21.44 -15.27 -10.02
CA MET A 102 22.54 -15.96 -9.34
C MET A 102 22.50 -15.64 -7.84
N THR A 103 23.31 -16.35 -7.04
CA THR A 103 23.41 -16.13 -5.59
C THR A 103 24.49 -15.11 -5.21
N THR A 104 25.37 -14.75 -6.17
CA THR A 104 26.50 -13.85 -5.97
C THR A 104 26.90 -13.20 -7.30
N GLY A 105 27.83 -12.24 -7.25
CA GLY A 105 28.31 -11.52 -8.43
C GLY A 105 27.55 -10.20 -8.67
N PHE A 106 26.62 -9.86 -7.78
CA PHE A 106 25.90 -8.59 -7.87
C PHE A 106 26.82 -7.40 -7.57
N ASP A 107 26.46 -6.27 -8.15
CA ASP A 107 27.14 -5.00 -7.88
C ASP A 107 27.07 -4.64 -6.39
N PRO A 108 28.09 -3.97 -5.85
CA PRO A 108 28.03 -3.47 -4.49
C PRO A 108 26.99 -2.33 -4.37
N TRP A 109 26.52 -2.10 -3.16
CA TRP A 109 25.77 -0.87 -2.87
C TRP A 109 26.59 0.36 -3.25
N GLU A 110 25.96 1.30 -3.91
CA GLU A 110 26.52 2.62 -4.17
C GLU A 110 26.67 3.41 -2.87
N ASN A 111 27.61 4.36 -2.84
CA ASN A 111 27.73 5.28 -1.71
C ASN A 111 26.50 6.19 -1.64
N ASN A 112 25.83 6.21 -0.50
CA ASN A 112 24.78 7.16 -0.22
C ASN A 112 25.38 8.45 0.37
N PRO A 113 25.26 9.62 -0.29
CA PRO A 113 25.73 10.88 0.26
C PRO A 113 24.81 11.46 1.34
N PHE A 114 23.66 10.82 1.57
CA PHE A 114 22.65 11.24 2.54
C PHE A 114 22.70 10.37 3.81
N ASP A 115 21.81 10.64 4.73
CA ASP A 115 21.74 9.87 5.99
C ASP A 115 20.90 8.61 5.82
N ASP A 116 21.54 7.44 5.83
CA ASP A 116 20.86 6.13 5.79
C ASP A 116 19.96 5.84 7.00
N ASN A 117 20.03 6.65 8.05
CA ASN A 117 19.15 6.50 9.22
C ASN A 117 17.79 7.17 9.03
N VAL A 118 17.60 7.90 7.93
CA VAL A 118 16.36 8.59 7.60
C VAL A 118 15.59 7.82 6.51
N GLY A 119 14.73 6.92 6.92
CA GLY A 119 13.98 6.07 6.00
C GLY A 119 14.50 4.63 5.96
N ASP A 120 14.40 3.98 4.81
CA ASP A 120 14.98 2.66 4.55
C ASP A 120 16.17 2.83 3.58
N PRO A 121 17.42 2.53 4.00
CA PRO A 121 18.59 2.70 3.14
C PRO A 121 18.48 1.93 1.82
N ALA A 122 17.73 0.84 1.79
CA ALA A 122 17.53 0.06 0.57
C ALA A 122 16.78 0.82 -0.54
N TYR A 123 16.10 1.92 -0.23
CA TYR A 123 15.43 2.75 -1.24
C TYR A 123 16.38 3.63 -2.04
N TYR A 124 17.53 3.94 -1.48
CA TYR A 124 18.62 4.60 -2.21
C TYR A 124 19.52 3.59 -2.93
N HIS A 125 19.96 2.53 -2.21
CA HIS A 125 20.91 1.53 -2.69
C HIS A 125 20.25 0.55 -3.66
N ILE A 126 20.32 0.85 -4.96
CA ILE A 126 19.65 0.05 -5.99
C ILE A 126 20.60 -0.84 -6.79
N HIS A 127 21.93 -0.66 -6.73
CA HIS A 127 22.86 -1.38 -7.60
C HIS A 127 22.91 -2.89 -7.29
N ALA A 128 22.75 -3.32 -6.04
CA ALA A 128 22.68 -4.72 -5.68
C ALA A 128 21.35 -5.37 -6.08
N SER A 129 20.98 -5.23 -7.33
CA SER A 129 19.73 -5.70 -7.90
C SER A 129 19.94 -6.50 -9.17
N MET A 130 18.96 -7.32 -9.52
CA MET A 130 18.99 -8.12 -10.74
C MET A 130 18.86 -7.24 -12.00
N PHE A 131 18.01 -6.23 -11.94
CA PHE A 131 17.90 -5.17 -12.94
C PHE A 131 17.89 -3.83 -12.24
N TRP A 132 18.81 -2.97 -12.57
CA TRP A 132 18.81 -1.62 -11.99
C TRP A 132 19.08 -0.53 -13.04
N GLY A 133 18.53 0.65 -12.76
CA GLY A 133 18.72 1.83 -13.60
C GLY A 133 18.49 3.12 -12.82
N GLU A 134 19.27 4.13 -13.14
CA GLU A 134 19.24 5.44 -12.50
C GLU A 134 19.22 6.56 -13.54
N ASN A 135 18.35 7.57 -13.34
CA ASN A 135 18.22 8.74 -14.23
C ASN A 135 17.87 8.38 -15.69
N LEU A 136 17.12 7.32 -15.91
CA LEU A 136 16.78 6.78 -17.23
C LEU A 136 15.36 7.14 -17.67
N SER A 137 15.10 6.99 -18.96
CA SER A 137 13.76 7.17 -19.53
C SER A 137 13.42 6.13 -20.60
N ASN A 138 12.11 5.90 -20.78
CA ASN A 138 11.58 4.98 -21.79
C ASN A 138 12.09 3.55 -21.60
N ILE A 139 11.84 2.97 -20.43
CA ILE A 139 12.25 1.60 -20.10
C ILE A 139 11.00 0.72 -20.14
N LYS A 140 11.07 -0.39 -20.86
CA LYS A 140 9.99 -1.35 -20.89
C LYS A 140 10.46 -2.76 -20.61
N PHE A 141 9.76 -3.45 -19.70
CA PHE A 141 9.82 -4.88 -19.47
C PHE A 141 8.54 -5.52 -19.97
N THR A 142 8.62 -6.54 -20.82
CA THR A 142 7.42 -7.17 -21.36
C THR A 142 7.67 -8.63 -21.78
N GLY A 143 6.62 -9.31 -22.16
CA GLY A 143 6.68 -10.68 -22.69
C GLY A 143 5.98 -11.68 -21.79
N LYS A 144 6.15 -12.98 -22.08
CA LYS A 144 5.51 -14.08 -21.35
C LYS A 144 6.52 -14.95 -20.59
N GLY A 145 7.71 -14.40 -20.37
CA GLY A 145 8.78 -15.07 -19.65
C GLY A 145 8.62 -15.02 -18.12
N LEU A 146 9.50 -15.72 -17.46
CA LEU A 146 9.60 -15.77 -16.00
C LEU A 146 10.88 -15.05 -15.56
N ILE A 147 10.76 -14.20 -14.54
CA ILE A 147 11.90 -13.69 -13.78
C ILE A 147 11.96 -14.47 -12.47
N ASP A 148 13.04 -15.28 -12.28
CA ASP A 148 13.24 -16.11 -11.11
C ASP A 148 14.24 -15.47 -10.14
N ALA A 149 13.73 -14.99 -9.03
CA ALA A 149 14.47 -14.31 -7.96
C ALA A 149 15.11 -15.28 -6.95
N GLY A 150 15.16 -16.58 -7.22
CA GLY A 150 15.56 -17.62 -6.25
C GLY A 150 16.99 -17.52 -5.73
N GLY A 151 17.88 -16.80 -6.41
CA GLY A 151 19.25 -16.54 -5.97
C GLY A 151 19.41 -15.29 -5.08
N LEU A 152 18.40 -14.43 -5.00
CA LEU A 152 18.46 -13.21 -4.20
C LEU A 152 18.30 -13.47 -2.70
N THR A 153 18.68 -12.49 -1.88
CA THR A 153 18.45 -12.51 -0.43
C THR A 153 17.22 -11.70 -0.04
N LYS A 154 16.47 -12.21 0.94
CA LYS A 154 15.34 -11.49 1.55
C LYS A 154 15.76 -10.47 2.62
N SER A 155 17.04 -10.26 2.81
CA SER A 155 17.56 -9.25 3.75
C SER A 155 17.54 -7.86 3.12
N SER A 156 17.16 -6.85 3.89
CA SER A 156 17.35 -5.45 3.50
C SER A 156 18.82 -4.99 3.56
N THR A 157 19.70 -5.84 4.10
CA THR A 157 21.13 -5.61 4.16
C THR A 157 21.85 -6.72 3.39
N VAL A 158 22.51 -6.38 2.29
CA VAL A 158 23.23 -7.33 1.46
C VAL A 158 24.68 -7.49 1.92
N LYS A 159 25.20 -8.71 1.80
CA LYS A 159 26.65 -8.94 1.91
C LYS A 159 27.31 -8.67 0.55
N PRO A 160 28.63 -8.41 0.52
CA PRO A 160 29.33 -8.23 -0.75
C PRO A 160 29.00 -9.32 -1.78
N GLY A 161 28.59 -8.90 -2.96
CA GLY A 161 28.22 -9.78 -4.07
C GLY A 161 26.81 -10.38 -4.02
N GLN A 162 26.01 -10.14 -2.98
CA GLN A 162 24.58 -10.52 -2.93
C GLN A 162 23.69 -9.41 -3.49
N GLY A 163 22.53 -9.79 -4.05
CA GLY A 163 21.46 -8.90 -4.45
C GLY A 163 20.18 -9.16 -3.66
N ASP A 164 19.37 -8.14 -3.45
CA ASP A 164 18.12 -8.20 -2.68
C ASP A 164 16.88 -7.67 -3.44
N LYS A 165 17.06 -7.17 -4.66
CA LYS A 165 15.97 -6.60 -5.47
C LYS A 165 15.92 -7.24 -6.85
N VAL A 166 14.71 -7.40 -7.41
CA VAL A 166 14.59 -7.87 -8.79
C VAL A 166 14.69 -6.68 -9.75
N ILE A 167 13.76 -5.75 -9.70
CA ILE A 167 13.80 -4.51 -10.50
C ILE A 167 13.89 -3.33 -9.54
N ALA A 168 14.94 -2.53 -9.68
CA ALA A 168 15.14 -1.32 -8.89
C ALA A 168 15.47 -0.12 -9.81
N LEU A 169 14.62 0.89 -9.76
CA LEU A 169 14.72 2.08 -10.61
C LEU A 169 14.73 3.34 -9.74
N LYS A 170 15.71 4.22 -9.98
CA LYS A 170 15.88 5.47 -9.24
C LYS A 170 15.89 6.68 -10.19
N ASN A 171 15.05 7.68 -9.92
CA ASN A 171 14.92 8.89 -10.75
C ASN A 171 14.63 8.61 -12.24
N CYS A 172 13.88 7.56 -12.53
CA CYS A 172 13.53 7.17 -13.89
C CYS A 172 12.13 7.66 -14.28
N ARG A 173 11.87 7.76 -15.58
CA ARG A 173 10.57 8.19 -16.09
C ARG A 173 10.13 7.37 -17.31
N ASN A 174 8.81 7.32 -17.53
CA ASN A 174 8.18 6.57 -18.62
C ASN A 174 8.60 5.08 -18.57
N ILE A 175 8.12 4.39 -17.55
CA ILE A 175 8.46 3.01 -17.24
C ILE A 175 7.22 2.14 -17.51
N GLU A 176 7.39 1.03 -18.23
CA GLU A 176 6.35 0.01 -18.38
C GLU A 176 6.88 -1.36 -17.92
N ILE A 177 6.10 -2.07 -17.11
CA ILE A 177 6.38 -3.46 -16.70
C ILE A 177 5.10 -4.26 -16.94
N THR A 178 5.08 -5.10 -17.98
CA THR A 178 3.84 -5.74 -18.43
C THR A 178 4.00 -7.21 -18.79
N ASP A 179 2.94 -7.99 -18.56
CA ASP A 179 2.77 -9.37 -19.03
C ASP A 179 3.76 -10.42 -18.50
N LEU A 180 4.57 -10.08 -17.51
CA LEU A 180 5.61 -10.93 -16.96
C LEU A 180 5.14 -11.69 -15.72
N SER A 181 5.80 -12.82 -15.47
CA SER A 181 5.70 -13.55 -14.22
C SER A 181 6.99 -13.40 -13.39
N PHE A 182 6.82 -13.28 -12.07
CA PHE A 182 7.90 -13.23 -11.09
C PHE A 182 7.69 -14.37 -10.09
N ASP A 183 8.74 -15.15 -9.84
CA ASP A 183 8.73 -16.21 -8.84
C ASP A 183 10.11 -16.31 -8.18
N TYR A 184 10.25 -17.23 -7.25
CA TYR A 184 11.51 -17.58 -6.64
C TYR A 184 11.57 -19.10 -6.46
N THR A 185 12.66 -19.70 -6.87
CA THR A 185 12.91 -21.13 -6.70
C THR A 185 14.07 -21.37 -5.74
N GLY A 186 14.04 -22.45 -4.98
CA GLY A 186 15.19 -22.88 -4.17
C GLY A 186 15.38 -22.19 -2.81
N GLY A 187 14.40 -21.49 -2.26
CA GLY A 187 14.42 -20.99 -0.88
C GLY A 187 15.09 -19.62 -0.67
N GLY A 188 15.68 -19.02 -1.70
CA GLY A 188 16.05 -17.61 -1.76
C GLY A 188 14.83 -16.74 -2.01
N GLY A 189 15.01 -15.56 -2.55
CA GLY A 189 13.96 -14.63 -2.96
C GLY A 189 14.27 -13.20 -2.53
N ALA A 190 13.78 -12.25 -3.33
CA ALA A 190 14.05 -10.84 -3.13
C ALA A 190 13.45 -10.28 -1.82
N HIS A 191 14.09 -9.25 -1.28
CA HIS A 191 13.46 -8.35 -0.33
C HIS A 191 12.42 -7.48 -1.05
N TYR A 192 12.78 -6.91 -2.21
CA TYR A 192 11.88 -6.12 -3.07
C TYR A 192 11.78 -6.74 -4.46
N VAL A 193 10.56 -6.99 -4.96
CA VAL A 193 10.42 -7.45 -6.36
C VAL A 193 10.46 -6.26 -7.32
N ILE A 194 9.65 -5.23 -7.08
CA ILE A 194 9.69 -3.99 -7.85
C ILE A 194 9.86 -2.83 -6.88
N LEU A 195 10.94 -2.11 -7.00
CA LEU A 195 11.21 -0.87 -6.27
C LEU A 195 11.39 0.29 -7.27
N VAL A 196 10.57 1.32 -7.13
CA VAL A 196 10.73 2.57 -7.86
C VAL A 196 10.86 3.71 -6.86
N THR A 197 12.00 4.41 -6.90
CA THR A 197 12.32 5.54 -6.01
C THR A 197 12.50 6.82 -6.83
N GLY A 198 11.67 7.83 -6.58
CA GLY A 198 11.74 9.10 -7.30
C GLY A 198 11.38 9.02 -8.78
N CYS A 199 10.58 8.02 -9.16
CA CYS A 199 10.19 7.78 -10.55
C CYS A 199 8.89 8.48 -10.91
N ASP A 200 8.71 8.74 -12.20
CA ASP A 200 7.50 9.35 -12.75
C ASP A 200 6.99 8.58 -13.97
N SER A 201 5.66 8.55 -14.13
CA SER A 201 5.01 7.88 -15.27
C SER A 201 5.36 6.39 -15.34
N VAL A 202 4.86 5.64 -14.34
CA VAL A 202 5.10 4.20 -14.19
C VAL A 202 3.82 3.42 -14.48
N LYS A 203 3.87 2.49 -15.42
CA LYS A 203 2.79 1.56 -15.73
C LYS A 203 3.20 0.14 -15.38
N ILE A 204 2.41 -0.50 -14.53
CA ILE A 204 2.53 -1.91 -14.16
C ILE A 204 1.22 -2.59 -14.53
N ASP A 205 1.26 -3.58 -15.41
CA ASP A 205 0.03 -4.19 -15.92
C ASP A 205 0.19 -5.67 -16.18
N ASN A 206 -0.85 -6.44 -15.84
CA ASN A 206 -0.95 -7.88 -16.12
C ASN A 206 0.24 -8.71 -15.64
N LEU A 207 0.68 -8.47 -14.40
CA LEU A 207 1.75 -9.26 -13.78
C LEU A 207 1.18 -10.40 -12.92
N ASN A 208 1.93 -11.50 -12.86
CA ASN A 208 1.78 -12.52 -11.83
C ASN A 208 3.03 -12.50 -10.94
N LEU A 209 2.93 -11.82 -9.80
CA LEU A 209 4.06 -11.53 -8.94
C LEU A 209 3.99 -12.35 -7.66
N LYS A 210 5.05 -13.11 -7.39
CA LYS A 210 5.27 -13.84 -6.16
C LYS A 210 6.55 -13.34 -5.49
N ALA A 211 6.44 -12.92 -4.24
CA ALA A 211 7.51 -12.31 -3.48
C ALA A 211 7.79 -13.07 -2.17
N GLN A 212 9.02 -13.00 -1.69
CA GLN A 212 9.40 -13.47 -0.34
C GLN A 212 9.12 -12.41 0.73
N ARG A 213 9.19 -11.13 0.33
CA ARG A 213 8.90 -9.98 1.16
C ARG A 213 8.05 -8.98 0.36
N ASP A 214 8.51 -7.74 0.16
CA ASP A 214 7.74 -6.72 -0.51
C ASP A 214 7.48 -7.02 -1.99
N GLY A 215 6.25 -6.78 -2.43
CA GLY A 215 5.86 -6.92 -3.83
C GLY A 215 6.25 -5.69 -4.67
N ILE A 216 5.49 -4.61 -4.56
CA ILE A 216 5.68 -3.37 -5.32
C ILE A 216 5.82 -2.20 -4.36
N ASN A 217 6.95 -1.52 -4.40
CA ASN A 217 7.27 -0.37 -3.56
C ASN A 217 7.38 0.90 -4.39
N LEU A 218 6.56 1.88 -4.06
CA LEU A 218 6.46 3.18 -4.71
C LEU A 218 6.92 4.25 -3.72
N ILE A 219 8.16 4.70 -3.87
CA ILE A 219 8.79 5.65 -2.94
C ILE A 219 9.09 6.96 -3.67
N ASN A 220 8.65 8.09 -3.14
CA ASN A 220 8.87 9.41 -3.74
C ASN A 220 8.48 9.49 -5.24
N SER A 221 7.50 8.68 -5.65
CA SER A 221 7.16 8.46 -7.06
C SER A 221 5.75 8.93 -7.37
N SER A 222 5.52 9.39 -8.60
CA SER A 222 4.22 9.95 -9.01
C SER A 222 3.75 9.41 -10.37
N ASN A 223 2.45 9.58 -10.65
CA ASN A 223 1.82 9.15 -11.91
C ASN A 223 2.01 7.64 -12.17
N VAL A 224 1.61 6.82 -11.19
CA VAL A 224 1.78 5.36 -11.22
C VAL A 224 0.43 4.69 -11.45
N SER A 225 0.38 3.73 -12.38
CA SER A 225 -0.75 2.82 -12.55
C SER A 225 -0.34 1.36 -12.32
N ILE A 226 -1.11 0.64 -11.52
CA ILE A 226 -0.98 -0.81 -11.30
C ILE A 226 -2.32 -1.45 -11.64
N THR A 227 -2.36 -2.25 -12.70
CA THR A 227 -3.62 -2.84 -13.18
C THR A 227 -3.50 -4.34 -13.45
N ASN A 228 -4.64 -5.06 -13.35
CA ASN A 228 -4.76 -6.47 -13.76
C ASN A 228 -3.69 -7.40 -13.14
N THR A 229 -3.17 -7.05 -11.98
CA THR A 229 -1.97 -7.69 -11.41
C THR A 229 -2.34 -8.57 -10.22
N ARG A 230 -1.75 -9.78 -10.19
CA ARG A 230 -1.82 -10.67 -9.03
C ARG A 230 -0.53 -10.55 -8.24
N ILE A 231 -0.64 -10.22 -6.96
CA ILE A 231 0.50 -10.04 -6.06
C ILE A 231 0.35 -11.01 -4.88
N ASN A 232 1.37 -11.83 -4.67
CA ASN A 232 1.46 -12.71 -3.51
C ASN A 232 2.80 -12.48 -2.80
N SER A 233 2.80 -11.76 -1.68
CA SER A 233 3.95 -11.52 -0.82
C SER A 233 3.91 -12.32 0.48
N VAL A 234 3.14 -13.42 0.52
CA VAL A 234 3.13 -14.36 1.64
C VAL A 234 4.31 -15.32 1.50
N ARG A 235 5.10 -15.40 2.55
CA ARG A 235 6.21 -16.36 2.63
C ARG A 235 5.74 -17.68 3.23
N TYR A 236 6.05 -18.76 2.55
CA TYR A 236 5.79 -20.12 3.02
C TYR A 236 7.11 -20.85 3.29
N GLU A 237 7.22 -21.51 4.44
CA GLU A 237 8.33 -22.40 4.79
C GLU A 237 7.76 -23.73 5.30
N GLY A 238 8.12 -24.84 4.67
CA GLY A 238 7.56 -26.16 5.01
C GLY A 238 6.04 -26.26 4.82
N GLY A 239 5.48 -25.53 3.86
CA GLY A 239 4.04 -25.48 3.59
C GLY A 239 3.21 -24.64 4.58
N LEU A 240 3.86 -23.99 5.53
CA LEU A 240 3.22 -23.11 6.51
C LEU A 240 3.55 -21.64 6.21
N GLU A 241 2.58 -20.76 6.45
CA GLU A 241 2.80 -19.32 6.42
C GLU A 241 3.81 -18.89 7.47
N LYS A 242 4.84 -18.17 7.05
CA LYS A 242 5.94 -17.68 7.90
C LYS A 242 6.12 -16.15 7.81
N GLY A 243 5.07 -15.44 7.45
CA GLY A 243 5.08 -13.99 7.28
C GLY A 243 5.22 -13.60 5.81
N GLY A 244 6.19 -12.81 5.47
CA GLY A 244 6.28 -12.06 4.21
C GLY A 244 6.27 -10.57 4.53
N ASP A 245 5.92 -9.73 3.55
CA ASP A 245 5.78 -8.29 3.79
C ASP A 245 4.65 -7.67 2.95
N ASP A 246 4.71 -6.38 2.64
CA ASP A 246 3.63 -5.65 2.01
C ASP A 246 3.46 -6.05 0.53
N ALA A 247 2.23 -6.15 0.05
CA ALA A 247 2.00 -6.41 -1.37
C ALA A 247 2.21 -5.15 -2.21
N ILE A 248 1.60 -4.03 -1.80
CA ILE A 248 1.83 -2.70 -2.38
C ILE A 248 2.17 -1.75 -1.26
N LYS A 249 3.36 -1.17 -1.30
CA LYS A 249 3.83 -0.17 -0.35
C LYS A 249 3.98 1.20 -1.03
N ILE A 250 3.46 2.22 -0.40
CA ILE A 250 3.49 3.61 -0.86
C ILE A 250 4.13 4.44 0.25
N GLY A 251 5.23 5.08 -0.07
CA GLY A 251 5.99 5.85 0.90
C GLY A 251 6.58 7.13 0.33
N SER A 252 7.09 7.93 1.22
CA SER A 252 7.93 9.09 0.89
C SER A 252 8.94 9.24 2.00
N ASP A 253 10.22 9.20 1.65
CA ASP A 253 11.32 9.32 2.60
C ASP A 253 12.42 10.28 2.09
N TYR A 254 13.54 10.33 2.78
CA TYR A 254 14.67 11.20 2.43
C TYR A 254 15.77 10.48 1.62
N SER A 255 15.51 9.29 1.10
CA SER A 255 16.49 8.47 0.37
C SER A 255 17.13 9.17 -0.83
N LEU A 256 16.48 10.20 -1.39
CA LEU A 256 17.01 10.98 -2.51
C LEU A 256 17.69 12.29 -2.08
N GLY A 257 17.89 12.54 -0.77
CA GLY A 257 18.47 13.76 -0.24
C GLY A 257 17.54 14.96 -0.25
N GLU A 258 16.29 14.76 -0.63
CA GLU A 258 15.23 15.76 -0.61
C GLU A 258 13.89 15.13 -0.34
N ILE A 259 12.95 15.93 0.14
CA ILE A 259 11.56 15.51 0.36
C ILE A 259 10.81 15.67 -0.96
N ARG A 260 10.41 14.56 -1.57
CA ARG A 260 9.56 14.54 -2.77
C ARG A 260 8.17 14.02 -2.46
N PRO A 261 7.12 14.52 -3.14
CA PRO A 261 5.79 13.97 -3.01
C PRO A 261 5.69 12.57 -3.64
N THR A 262 4.77 11.78 -3.12
CA THR A 262 4.25 10.57 -3.78
C THR A 262 2.79 10.83 -4.13
N SER A 263 2.42 10.76 -5.41
CA SER A 263 1.07 11.19 -5.81
C SER A 263 0.57 10.57 -7.10
N ASN A 264 -0.74 10.70 -7.33
CA ASN A 264 -1.41 10.26 -8.56
C ASN A 264 -1.18 8.77 -8.81
N ILE A 265 -1.50 7.94 -7.80
CA ILE A 265 -1.40 6.47 -7.89
C ILE A 265 -2.77 5.90 -8.17
N PHE A 266 -2.86 5.06 -9.19
CA PHE A 266 -4.07 4.34 -9.57
C PHE A 266 -3.84 2.83 -9.54
N VAL A 267 -4.61 2.11 -8.73
CA VAL A 267 -4.54 0.65 -8.63
C VAL A 267 -5.92 0.07 -8.93
N LYS A 268 -6.01 -0.81 -9.91
CA LYS A 268 -7.29 -1.38 -10.32
C LYS A 268 -7.19 -2.85 -10.73
N ASN A 269 -8.28 -3.60 -10.44
CA ASN A 269 -8.44 -5.00 -10.86
C ASN A 269 -7.26 -5.88 -10.42
N CYS A 270 -6.90 -5.77 -9.15
CA CYS A 270 -5.78 -6.53 -8.56
C CYS A 270 -6.26 -7.58 -7.57
N THR A 271 -5.53 -8.70 -7.50
CA THR A 271 -5.71 -9.72 -6.47
C THR A 271 -4.47 -9.79 -5.59
N ILE A 272 -4.65 -9.67 -4.28
CA ILE A 272 -3.58 -9.49 -3.32
C ILE A 272 -3.63 -10.56 -2.24
N SER A 273 -2.46 -11.13 -1.93
CA SER A 273 -2.18 -11.87 -0.69
C SER A 273 -0.88 -11.35 -0.11
N ALA A 274 -0.89 -10.88 1.13
CA ALA A 274 0.27 -10.20 1.72
C ALA A 274 0.68 -10.81 3.07
N GLY A 275 1.98 -10.99 3.28
CA GLY A 275 2.50 -11.44 4.58
C GLY A 275 2.37 -10.40 5.68
N CYS A 276 2.34 -9.11 5.33
CA CYS A 276 2.04 -7.99 6.20
C CYS A 276 0.78 -7.24 5.72
N ASN A 277 0.92 -6.19 4.95
CA ASN A 277 -0.22 -5.36 4.56
C ASN A 277 -0.60 -5.56 3.09
N GLY A 278 -1.90 -5.53 2.79
CA GLY A 278 -2.37 -5.58 1.40
C GLY A 278 -1.93 -4.32 0.65
N ILE A 279 -2.38 -3.16 1.12
CA ILE A 279 -1.95 -1.85 0.62
C ILE A 279 -1.54 -1.01 1.82
N MET A 280 -0.32 -0.48 1.80
CA MET A 280 0.26 0.25 2.93
C MET A 280 0.81 1.61 2.52
N PHE A 281 0.31 2.67 3.15
CA PHE A 281 0.95 3.98 3.16
C PHE A 281 1.89 4.03 4.38
N GLY A 282 3.17 3.97 4.09
CA GLY A 282 4.20 3.93 5.12
C GLY A 282 4.97 2.60 5.19
N THR A 283 5.78 2.42 6.21
CA THR A 283 5.92 3.24 7.44
C THR A 283 6.78 4.50 7.26
N GLU A 284 7.55 4.62 6.20
CA GLU A 284 8.38 5.80 5.89
C GLU A 284 7.49 6.85 5.23
N THR A 285 7.15 7.92 5.98
CA THR A 285 6.20 8.95 5.53
C THR A 285 6.65 10.34 5.99
N ILE A 286 7.62 10.90 5.26
CA ILE A 286 8.14 12.26 5.51
C ILE A 286 7.43 13.25 4.60
N GLY A 287 7.48 13.04 3.29
CA GLY A 287 6.92 13.93 2.28
C GLY A 287 5.41 13.73 2.07
N PRO A 288 4.74 14.65 1.39
CA PRO A 288 3.31 14.58 1.14
C PRO A 288 2.95 13.40 0.24
N ILE A 289 1.79 12.76 0.54
CA ILE A 289 1.24 11.67 -0.25
C ILE A 289 -0.22 11.99 -0.59
N SER A 290 -0.58 11.99 -1.89
CA SER A 290 -1.92 12.44 -2.27
C SER A 290 -2.45 11.86 -3.59
N ASN A 291 -3.76 12.01 -3.78
CA ASN A 291 -4.46 11.70 -5.04
C ASN A 291 -4.27 10.23 -5.45
N CYS A 292 -4.59 9.30 -4.57
CA CYS A 292 -4.47 7.89 -4.84
C CYS A 292 -5.86 7.23 -4.92
N THR A 293 -6.07 6.38 -5.91
CA THR A 293 -7.33 5.66 -6.13
C THR A 293 -7.06 4.15 -6.24
N PHE A 294 -7.86 3.38 -5.49
CA PHE A 294 -7.80 1.93 -5.41
C PHE A 294 -9.19 1.37 -5.72
N GLU A 295 -9.33 0.62 -6.81
CA GLU A 295 -10.63 0.19 -7.31
C GLU A 295 -10.63 -1.28 -7.74
N ASP A 296 -11.75 -1.97 -7.48
CA ASP A 296 -11.96 -3.36 -7.92
C ASP A 296 -10.85 -4.32 -7.41
N ILE A 297 -10.53 -4.27 -6.12
CA ILE A 297 -9.43 -5.04 -5.53
C ILE A 297 -9.96 -6.17 -4.66
N ARG A 298 -9.33 -7.33 -4.78
CA ARG A 298 -9.56 -8.47 -3.90
C ARG A 298 -8.33 -8.75 -3.05
N ILE A 299 -8.47 -8.68 -1.71
CA ILE A 299 -7.43 -9.05 -0.74
C ILE A 299 -7.85 -10.37 -0.11
N ASP A 300 -7.17 -11.46 -0.48
CA ASP A 300 -7.47 -12.81 0.00
C ASP A 300 -6.83 -13.11 1.35
N PHE A 301 -5.75 -12.39 1.67
CA PHE A 301 -5.02 -12.53 2.92
C PHE A 301 -4.17 -11.28 3.20
N ALA A 302 -4.13 -10.85 4.48
CA ALA A 302 -3.13 -9.90 4.96
C ALA A 302 -2.74 -10.21 6.42
N GLY A 303 -1.46 -10.46 6.64
CA GLY A 303 -0.93 -10.79 7.97
C GLY A 303 -1.09 -9.67 9.00
N LYS A 304 -1.30 -8.44 8.53
CA LYS A 304 -1.61 -7.25 9.33
C LYS A 304 -2.87 -6.57 8.77
N ASN A 305 -2.72 -5.48 8.04
CA ASN A 305 -3.88 -4.72 7.57
C ASN A 305 -4.27 -5.09 6.14
N GLY A 306 -5.56 -5.09 5.85
CA GLY A 306 -6.01 -5.01 4.47
C GLY A 306 -5.57 -3.69 3.86
N LEU A 307 -5.94 -2.58 4.50
CA LEU A 307 -5.60 -1.21 4.12
C LEU A 307 -4.97 -0.49 5.32
N GLY A 308 -3.70 -0.12 5.20
CA GLY A 308 -2.95 0.61 6.22
C GLY A 308 -2.59 2.02 5.74
N ILE A 309 -2.85 3.03 6.57
CA ILE A 309 -2.53 4.43 6.28
C ILE A 309 -1.90 5.02 7.53
N THR A 310 -0.58 5.26 7.48
CA THR A 310 0.13 5.81 8.63
C THR A 310 0.94 7.03 8.25
N SER A 311 0.77 8.11 9.00
CA SER A 311 1.67 9.27 8.93
C SER A 311 2.57 9.26 10.17
N ASN A 312 3.84 8.88 9.97
CA ASN A 312 4.76 8.61 11.07
C ASN A 312 5.87 9.68 11.24
N ASP A 313 6.22 10.34 10.14
CA ASP A 313 7.42 11.17 10.07
C ASP A 313 7.10 12.61 9.61
N GLY A 314 5.82 12.99 9.71
CA GLY A 314 5.38 14.35 9.37
C GLY A 314 4.62 14.50 8.05
N SER A 315 4.34 13.39 7.35
CA SER A 315 3.64 13.41 6.07
C SER A 315 2.22 13.97 6.16
N ILE A 316 1.83 14.73 5.14
CA ILE A 316 0.45 15.09 4.85
C ILE A 316 -0.09 14.08 3.84
N ILE A 317 -0.99 13.20 4.31
CA ILE A 317 -1.64 12.19 3.48
C ILE A 317 -3.08 12.61 3.22
N ASN A 318 -3.46 12.80 1.96
CA ASN A 318 -4.81 13.24 1.64
C ASN A 318 -5.33 12.77 0.27
N ASN A 319 -6.64 12.92 0.05
CA ASN A 319 -7.34 12.61 -1.19
C ASN A 319 -7.12 11.15 -1.63
N LEU A 320 -7.53 10.22 -0.77
CA LEU A 320 -7.47 8.79 -1.05
C LEU A 320 -8.88 8.24 -1.30
N THR A 321 -9.06 7.44 -2.33
CA THR A 321 -10.33 6.77 -2.65
C THR A 321 -10.12 5.27 -2.75
N TYR A 322 -10.93 4.51 -2.00
CA TYR A 322 -10.97 3.06 -2.02
C TYR A 322 -12.37 2.62 -2.41
N LYS A 323 -12.50 1.88 -3.50
CA LYS A 323 -13.80 1.51 -4.05
C LYS A 323 -13.88 0.05 -4.49
N ASN A 324 -15.02 -0.60 -4.20
CA ASN A 324 -15.28 -1.98 -4.62
C ASN A 324 -14.18 -2.95 -4.16
N ILE A 325 -13.88 -2.97 -2.86
CA ILE A 325 -12.83 -3.83 -2.32
C ILE A 325 -13.43 -4.97 -1.48
N THR A 326 -12.97 -6.18 -1.73
CA THR A 326 -13.28 -7.34 -0.89
C THR A 326 -12.04 -7.81 -0.15
N MET A 327 -12.20 -8.11 1.15
CA MET A 327 -11.10 -8.57 2.01
C MET A 327 -11.50 -9.82 2.76
N LYS A 328 -10.57 -10.78 2.87
CA LYS A 328 -10.69 -11.98 3.71
C LYS A 328 -9.38 -12.26 4.42
N ASN A 329 -9.48 -12.94 5.57
CA ASN A 329 -8.31 -13.38 6.34
C ASN A 329 -7.31 -12.26 6.61
N VAL A 330 -7.80 -11.07 6.97
CA VAL A 330 -6.98 -9.92 7.35
C VAL A 330 -7.01 -9.75 8.87
N LEU A 331 -5.88 -9.32 9.47
CA LEU A 331 -5.86 -9.02 10.91
C LEU A 331 -6.80 -7.85 11.23
N SER A 332 -6.72 -6.79 10.43
CA SER A 332 -7.60 -5.61 10.52
C SER A 332 -7.89 -5.10 9.10
N PRO A 333 -9.15 -4.85 8.72
CA PRO A 333 -9.48 -4.21 7.45
C PRO A 333 -8.86 -2.82 7.29
N PHE A 334 -8.95 -1.97 8.33
CA PHE A 334 -8.52 -0.57 8.29
C PHE A 334 -7.63 -0.24 9.50
N PHE A 335 -6.47 0.31 9.23
CA PHE A 335 -5.58 0.85 10.24
C PHE A 335 -5.10 2.24 9.81
N ILE A 336 -5.69 3.29 10.39
CA ILE A 336 -5.44 4.68 10.03
C ILE A 336 -4.89 5.38 11.26
N LYS A 337 -3.61 5.80 11.23
CA LYS A 337 -2.95 6.32 12.42
C LYS A 337 -1.95 7.43 12.13
N VAL A 338 -1.96 8.46 12.96
CA VAL A 338 -0.88 9.46 13.04
C VAL A 338 0.02 9.10 14.23
N SER A 339 1.32 9.05 14.00
CA SER A 339 2.35 8.77 15.00
C SER A 339 3.53 9.73 14.83
N ASP A 340 4.33 9.92 15.88
CA ASP A 340 5.51 10.77 15.88
C ASP A 340 6.79 9.92 15.98
N VAL A 341 7.08 9.11 14.96
CA VAL A 341 8.31 8.30 14.87
C VAL A 341 9.51 9.20 14.58
N LYS A 342 9.33 10.25 13.77
CA LYS A 342 10.28 11.35 13.55
C LYS A 342 11.59 10.96 12.87
N ARG A 343 11.53 10.09 11.88
CA ARG A 343 12.69 9.80 11.02
C ARG A 343 12.87 10.92 10.01
N ILE A 344 13.39 12.06 10.45
CA ILE A 344 13.62 13.24 9.63
C ILE A 344 15.10 13.59 9.59
N PRO A 345 15.59 14.25 8.52
CA PRO A 345 16.98 14.70 8.43
C PRO A 345 17.38 15.60 9.58
N ALA A 346 18.63 15.47 10.01
CA ALA A 346 19.20 16.33 11.04
C ALA A 346 19.07 17.82 10.68
N GLY A 347 18.65 18.63 11.65
CA GLY A 347 18.48 20.07 11.46
C GLY A 347 17.16 20.52 10.81
N GLN A 348 16.30 19.60 10.41
CA GLN A 348 14.94 19.96 9.97
C GLN A 348 13.97 20.03 11.15
N ASN A 349 13.02 20.95 11.06
CA ASN A 349 11.95 21.07 12.05
C ASN A 349 10.89 19.99 11.79
N TYR A 350 10.62 19.17 12.82
CA TYR A 350 9.54 18.22 12.77
C TYR A 350 8.18 18.90 12.96
N ILE A 351 7.22 18.52 12.13
CA ILE A 351 5.81 18.86 12.28
C ILE A 351 5.02 17.56 12.27
N THR A 352 4.13 17.36 13.24
CA THR A 352 3.25 16.18 13.29
C THR A 352 2.46 16.08 11.98
N GLY A 353 2.45 14.90 11.39
CA GLY A 353 1.78 14.64 10.11
C GLY A 353 0.26 14.73 10.20
N ARG A 354 -0.41 14.69 9.05
CA ARG A 354 -1.87 14.81 8.92
C ARG A 354 -2.42 13.75 7.97
N ILE A 355 -3.62 13.27 8.27
CA ILE A 355 -4.37 12.37 7.39
C ILE A 355 -5.77 12.97 7.19
N SER A 356 -6.19 13.13 5.92
CA SER A 356 -7.50 13.73 5.63
C SER A 356 -8.07 13.34 4.26
N ASN A 357 -9.37 13.57 4.08
CA ASN A 357 -10.10 13.40 2.81
C ASN A 357 -9.95 11.98 2.25
N ILE A 358 -10.49 11.00 2.97
CA ILE A 358 -10.45 9.59 2.56
C ILE A 358 -11.87 9.07 2.41
N VAL A 359 -12.13 8.39 1.30
CA VAL A 359 -13.41 7.73 1.03
C VAL A 359 -13.20 6.23 0.87
N PHE A 360 -13.98 5.46 1.64
CA PHE A 360 -14.11 4.02 1.51
C PHE A 360 -15.53 3.70 1.04
N GLU A 361 -15.68 3.22 -0.19
CA GLU A 361 -16.99 2.96 -0.82
C GLU A 361 -17.10 1.50 -1.27
N ASN A 362 -18.23 0.85 -0.96
CA ASN A 362 -18.53 -0.52 -1.36
C ASN A 362 -17.44 -1.51 -0.92
N ILE A 363 -17.15 -1.56 0.37
CA ILE A 363 -16.12 -2.48 0.90
C ILE A 363 -16.78 -3.60 1.71
N THR A 364 -16.35 -4.82 1.47
CA THR A 364 -16.77 -5.99 2.26
C THR A 364 -15.55 -6.66 2.85
N ALA A 365 -15.55 -6.87 4.18
CA ALA A 365 -14.52 -7.58 4.90
C ALA A 365 -15.12 -8.69 5.75
N THR A 366 -14.66 -9.92 5.50
CA THR A 366 -15.11 -11.13 6.24
C THR A 366 -13.92 -11.96 6.69
N ASP A 367 -14.15 -12.93 7.57
CA ASP A 367 -13.10 -13.78 8.10
C ASP A 367 -11.93 -12.94 8.68
N ILE A 368 -12.29 -11.87 9.42
CA ILE A 368 -11.33 -10.96 10.02
C ILE A 368 -10.66 -11.68 11.18
N SER A 369 -9.63 -12.41 10.83
CA SER A 369 -8.71 -13.06 11.74
C SER A 369 -7.52 -13.58 10.94
N ASN A 370 -6.40 -13.69 11.60
CA ASN A 370 -5.16 -14.11 11.00
C ASN A 370 -4.54 -15.20 11.86
N PRO A 371 -4.11 -16.34 11.30
CA PRO A 371 -3.53 -17.43 12.08
C PRO A 371 -2.24 -17.04 12.82
N ILE A 372 -1.54 -16.00 12.35
CA ILE A 372 -0.29 -15.54 12.95
C ILE A 372 -0.54 -14.57 14.11
N ASN A 373 -1.43 -13.58 13.92
CA ASN A 373 -1.60 -12.44 14.82
C ASN A 373 -2.96 -12.37 15.53
N GLY A 374 -3.91 -13.24 15.17
CA GLY A 374 -5.27 -13.23 15.74
C GLY A 374 -6.20 -12.22 15.08
N GLU A 375 -7.06 -11.58 15.86
CA GLU A 375 -8.06 -10.61 15.43
C GLU A 375 -7.70 -9.22 15.96
N MET A 376 -7.92 -8.20 15.16
CA MET A 376 -7.84 -6.81 15.58
C MET A 376 -9.00 -6.00 14.97
N SER A 377 -9.58 -5.11 15.77
CA SER A 377 -10.58 -4.14 15.33
C SER A 377 -9.94 -3.08 14.42
N ASN A 378 -10.77 -2.34 13.68
CA ASN A 378 -10.30 -1.21 12.90
C ASN A 378 -9.91 -0.04 13.80
N VAL A 379 -8.89 0.69 13.40
CA VAL A 379 -8.34 1.84 14.13
C VAL A 379 -8.41 3.09 13.27
N ILE A 380 -8.95 4.17 13.84
CA ILE A 380 -8.83 5.53 13.33
C ILE A 380 -8.30 6.37 14.49
N TRP A 381 -7.01 6.64 14.52
CA TRP A 381 -6.38 7.24 15.68
C TRP A 381 -5.41 8.36 15.29
N GLY A 382 -5.88 9.59 15.43
CA GLY A 382 -5.09 10.80 15.26
C GLY A 382 -4.23 11.11 16.49
N LYS A 383 -3.84 12.36 16.60
CA LYS A 383 -3.19 12.94 17.80
C LYS A 383 -3.97 14.19 18.24
N ALA A 384 -3.89 14.54 19.51
CA ALA A 384 -4.60 15.71 20.04
C ALA A 384 -4.22 17.02 19.31
N ASN A 385 -2.98 17.11 18.82
CA ASN A 385 -2.50 18.25 18.01
C ASN A 385 -2.59 18.02 16.49
N SER A 386 -3.06 16.86 16.04
CA SER A 386 -3.25 16.52 14.62
C SER A 386 -4.35 15.49 14.45
N LEU A 387 -5.56 15.97 14.33
CA LEU A 387 -6.75 15.15 14.15
C LEU A 387 -6.72 14.46 12.78
N ILE A 388 -7.26 13.25 12.69
CA ILE A 388 -7.60 12.64 11.41
C ILE A 388 -8.92 13.24 10.94
N GLU A 389 -8.96 13.79 9.72
CA GLU A 389 -10.07 14.62 9.28
C GLU A 389 -10.75 14.11 8.01
N SER A 390 -12.08 14.26 7.93
CA SER A 390 -12.86 14.03 6.69
C SER A 390 -12.70 12.63 6.12
N ILE A 391 -13.11 11.64 6.91
CA ILE A 391 -13.15 10.24 6.47
C ILE A 391 -14.61 9.81 6.29
N GLU A 392 -14.90 9.16 5.18
CA GLU A 392 -16.22 8.65 4.90
C GLU A 392 -16.20 7.15 4.56
N PHE A 393 -17.06 6.38 5.24
CA PHE A 393 -17.33 4.98 4.97
C PHE A 393 -18.75 4.87 4.39
N ILE A 394 -18.86 4.44 3.13
CA ILE A 394 -20.13 4.33 2.40
C ILE A 394 -20.33 2.88 2.00
N ASN A 395 -21.42 2.25 2.43
CA ASN A 395 -21.73 0.85 2.14
C ASN A 395 -20.55 -0.08 2.49
N VAL A 396 -20.05 0.05 3.73
CA VAL A 396 -18.96 -0.79 4.25
C VAL A 396 -19.54 -1.89 5.13
N ASN A 397 -19.29 -3.14 4.76
CA ASN A 397 -19.80 -4.33 5.43
C ASN A 397 -18.66 -5.10 6.09
N ILE A 398 -18.70 -5.23 7.41
CA ILE A 398 -17.65 -5.88 8.20
C ILE A 398 -18.24 -7.00 9.03
N THR A 399 -17.67 -8.19 8.94
CA THR A 399 -17.98 -9.31 9.84
C THR A 399 -16.69 -9.77 10.51
N VAL A 400 -16.56 -9.47 11.81
CA VAL A 400 -15.40 -9.87 12.60
C VAL A 400 -15.57 -11.29 13.18
N LYS A 401 -14.48 -11.92 13.58
CA LYS A 401 -14.52 -13.21 14.29
C LYS A 401 -15.33 -13.13 15.57
N GLY A 402 -15.09 -12.11 16.37
CA GLY A 402 -15.73 -11.87 17.64
C GLY A 402 -15.36 -12.88 18.72
N GLY A 403 -16.20 -12.96 19.78
CA GLY A 403 -16.04 -13.91 20.87
C GLY A 403 -15.38 -13.34 22.13
N GLN A 404 -15.18 -12.03 22.20
CA GLN A 404 -14.54 -11.40 23.37
C GLN A 404 -15.54 -11.11 24.50
N PRO A 405 -15.10 -11.26 25.76
CA PRO A 405 -15.94 -10.95 26.93
C PRO A 405 -16.04 -9.44 27.18
N LEU A 406 -17.07 -9.02 27.92
CA LEU A 406 -17.31 -7.63 28.30
C LEU A 406 -16.10 -6.97 29.01
N SER A 407 -15.29 -7.74 29.75
CA SER A 407 -14.10 -7.21 30.43
C SER A 407 -13.10 -6.56 29.47
N LYS A 408 -13.08 -6.96 28.19
CA LYS A 408 -12.23 -6.36 27.17
C LYS A 408 -12.72 -4.99 26.71
N ALA A 409 -14.01 -4.72 26.81
CA ALA A 409 -14.56 -3.39 26.55
C ALA A 409 -14.05 -2.31 27.53
N LYS A 410 -13.56 -2.71 28.72
CA LYS A 410 -13.10 -1.79 29.75
C LYS A 410 -11.62 -1.38 29.62
N ILE A 411 -10.93 -1.89 28.61
CA ILE A 411 -9.55 -1.50 28.33
C ILE A 411 -9.54 -0.04 27.87
N ASP A 412 -8.63 0.75 28.45
CA ASP A 412 -8.39 2.14 28.05
C ASP A 412 -7.02 2.23 27.37
N PRO A 413 -6.98 2.35 26.04
CA PRO A 413 -5.72 2.41 25.30
C PRO A 413 -4.95 3.70 25.61
N PRO A 414 -3.68 3.62 26.10
CA PRO A 414 -2.88 4.81 26.34
C PRO A 414 -2.46 5.48 25.02
N GLU A 415 -2.18 6.79 25.07
CA GLU A 415 -1.53 7.48 23.95
C GLU A 415 -0.21 6.80 23.60
N ASN A 416 0.03 6.63 22.31
CA ASN A 416 1.22 5.96 21.80
C ASN A 416 1.54 6.35 20.36
N ASP A 417 2.80 6.12 19.98
CA ASP A 417 3.31 6.31 18.63
C ASP A 417 3.57 4.96 17.89
N GLU A 418 2.92 3.88 18.34
CA GLU A 418 3.04 2.58 17.69
C GLU A 418 2.41 2.60 16.29
N ARG A 419 3.20 2.23 15.30
CA ARG A 419 2.83 2.22 13.87
C ARG A 419 2.41 0.85 13.35
N PHE A 420 2.57 -0.19 14.16
CA PHE A 420 2.22 -1.55 13.78
C PHE A 420 1.04 -2.07 14.59
N PRO A 421 -0.06 -2.48 13.95
CA PRO A 421 -1.26 -2.91 14.65
C PRO A 421 -1.01 -4.12 15.57
N GLN A 422 -0.18 -5.06 15.16
CA GLN A 422 0.11 -6.24 15.99
C GLN A 422 0.88 -5.88 17.26
N ASN A 423 1.75 -4.87 17.24
CA ASN A 423 2.47 -4.42 18.44
C ASN A 423 1.54 -3.64 19.36
N LEU A 424 0.61 -2.87 18.80
CA LEU A 424 -0.41 -2.18 19.59
C LEU A 424 -1.14 -3.17 20.50
N ILE A 425 -1.61 -4.30 19.98
CA ILE A 425 -2.35 -5.28 20.78
C ILE A 425 -1.44 -6.17 21.63
N LYS A 426 -0.24 -6.54 21.18
CA LYS A 426 0.66 -7.45 21.90
C LYS A 426 1.51 -6.76 22.95
N ASP A 427 2.10 -5.63 22.60
CA ASP A 427 3.16 -5.01 23.41
C ASP A 427 2.61 -3.86 24.27
N ILE A 428 1.70 -3.07 23.73
CA ILE A 428 1.12 -1.91 24.42
C ILE A 428 -0.11 -2.30 25.22
N LEU A 429 -1.16 -2.81 24.57
CA LEU A 429 -2.40 -3.15 25.26
C LEU A 429 -2.34 -4.49 25.97
N LYS A 430 -1.56 -5.43 25.46
CA LYS A 430 -1.51 -6.85 25.91
C LYS A 430 -2.90 -7.48 25.92
N ALA A 431 -3.77 -7.01 25.07
CA ALA A 431 -5.17 -7.36 24.94
C ALA A 431 -5.76 -6.89 23.62
N PRO A 432 -6.90 -7.43 23.17
CA PRO A 432 -7.63 -6.88 22.02
C PRO A 432 -8.10 -5.46 22.32
N LEU A 433 -8.37 -4.69 21.27
CA LEU A 433 -9.00 -3.38 21.38
C LEU A 433 -10.37 -3.46 22.06
N PRO A 434 -10.81 -2.38 22.73
CA PRO A 434 -12.05 -2.40 23.52
C PRO A 434 -13.34 -2.38 22.69
N ALA A 435 -13.29 -1.99 21.41
CA ALA A 435 -14.39 -2.14 20.46
C ALA A 435 -14.19 -3.37 19.58
N TYR A 436 -15.26 -4.02 19.11
CA TYR A 436 -15.08 -5.16 18.20
C TYR A 436 -14.96 -4.72 16.73
N ALA A 437 -15.51 -3.56 16.35
CA ALA A 437 -15.45 -3.08 14.99
C ALA A 437 -14.52 -1.85 14.85
N PHE A 438 -14.82 -0.74 15.50
CA PHE A 438 -14.03 0.48 15.37
C PHE A 438 -13.66 1.09 16.72
N TYR A 439 -12.37 1.34 16.90
CA TYR A 439 -11.82 2.23 17.92
C TYR A 439 -11.38 3.54 17.26
N VAL A 440 -11.98 4.64 17.69
CA VAL A 440 -11.84 5.96 17.03
C VAL A 440 -11.41 7.00 18.05
N ARG A 441 -10.34 7.74 17.77
CA ARG A 441 -9.76 8.73 18.69
C ARG A 441 -9.08 9.88 17.94
N HIS A 442 -9.21 11.11 18.46
CA HIS A 442 -8.65 12.33 17.89
C HIS A 442 -9.02 12.52 16.41
N ILE A 443 -10.31 12.68 16.18
CA ILE A 443 -10.86 12.75 14.81
C ILE A 443 -11.74 13.99 14.61
N LYS A 444 -11.91 14.33 13.31
CA LYS A 444 -12.83 15.40 12.89
C LYS A 444 -13.53 15.01 11.58
N ASN A 445 -14.86 15.17 11.55
CA ASN A 445 -15.70 14.86 10.39
C ASN A 445 -15.53 13.42 9.88
N VAL A 446 -15.85 12.43 10.72
CA VAL A 446 -15.86 11.03 10.34
C VAL A 446 -17.29 10.52 10.20
N LYS A 447 -17.62 9.96 9.04
CA LYS A 447 -18.98 9.52 8.70
C LYS A 447 -19.02 8.05 8.35
N PHE A 448 -20.05 7.39 8.83
CA PHE A 448 -20.42 6.02 8.47
C PHE A 448 -21.83 6.04 7.89
N ASN A 449 -21.95 5.75 6.60
CA ASN A 449 -23.19 5.80 5.85
C ASN A 449 -23.55 4.41 5.30
N VAL A 450 -24.75 3.92 5.65
CA VAL A 450 -25.29 2.63 5.15
C VAL A 450 -24.32 1.46 5.38
N CYS A 451 -23.72 1.39 6.56
CA CYS A 451 -22.76 0.35 6.90
C CYS A 451 -23.43 -0.82 7.63
N LYS A 452 -22.85 -2.03 7.48
CA LYS A 452 -23.24 -3.20 8.25
C LYS A 452 -22.07 -3.72 9.07
N ILE A 453 -22.27 -3.87 10.38
CA ILE A 453 -21.27 -4.31 11.34
C ILE A 453 -21.77 -5.55 12.07
N ASP A 454 -21.08 -6.67 11.90
CA ASP A 454 -21.51 -7.98 12.43
C ASP A 454 -20.33 -8.77 13.01
N PHE A 455 -20.61 -9.88 13.65
CA PHE A 455 -19.63 -10.84 14.16
C PHE A 455 -20.08 -12.28 13.95
N GLU A 456 -19.15 -13.22 13.82
CA GLU A 456 -19.46 -14.66 13.73
C GLU A 456 -19.82 -15.25 15.11
N LYS A 457 -19.01 -14.93 16.13
CA LYS A 457 -19.20 -15.36 17.52
C LYS A 457 -19.64 -14.18 18.36
N ASN A 458 -20.61 -14.41 19.27
CA ASN A 458 -21.10 -13.36 20.16
C ASN A 458 -19.95 -12.61 20.84
N ASP A 459 -19.86 -11.30 20.59
CA ASP A 459 -18.84 -10.41 21.16
C ASP A 459 -19.50 -9.42 22.12
N ASN A 460 -19.01 -9.33 23.33
CA ASN A 460 -19.60 -8.46 24.36
C ASN A 460 -18.94 -7.09 24.46
N ARG A 461 -17.98 -6.77 23.56
CA ARG A 461 -17.51 -5.40 23.36
C ARG A 461 -18.54 -4.62 22.53
N PRO A 462 -18.64 -3.29 22.67
CA PRO A 462 -19.46 -2.50 21.77
C PRO A 462 -18.88 -2.52 20.34
N PRO A 463 -19.70 -2.35 19.29
CA PRO A 463 -19.23 -2.16 17.93
C PRO A 463 -18.32 -0.95 17.78
N PHE A 464 -18.70 0.18 18.37
CA PHE A 464 -17.96 1.42 18.30
C PHE A 464 -17.55 1.93 19.68
N ILE A 465 -16.30 2.33 19.80
CA ILE A 465 -15.83 3.24 20.84
C ILE A 465 -15.27 4.49 20.14
N ILE A 466 -15.84 5.63 20.48
CA ILE A 466 -15.39 6.94 20.04
C ILE A 466 -14.86 7.65 21.27
N ASP A 467 -13.53 7.76 21.34
CA ASP A 467 -12.88 8.27 22.53
C ASP A 467 -13.07 9.79 22.61
N ASP A 468 -12.70 10.51 21.55
CA ASP A 468 -12.96 11.95 21.43
C ASP A 468 -13.04 12.38 19.96
N GLY A 469 -13.53 13.59 19.72
CA GLY A 469 -13.56 14.17 18.38
C GLY A 469 -14.65 15.21 18.16
N THR A 470 -14.84 15.55 16.88
CA THR A 470 -15.92 16.43 16.43
C THR A 470 -16.48 15.98 15.08
N GLY A 471 -17.78 16.20 14.83
CA GLY A 471 -18.41 15.89 13.55
C GLY A 471 -18.47 14.39 13.24
N VAL A 472 -18.88 13.55 14.19
CA VAL A 472 -19.05 12.12 13.95
C VAL A 472 -20.49 11.81 13.60
N THR A 473 -20.69 11.12 12.47
CA THR A 473 -22.03 10.74 11.99
C THR A 473 -22.13 9.24 11.79
N LEU A 474 -23.15 8.64 12.38
CA LEU A 474 -23.62 7.29 12.09
C LEU A 474 -25.00 7.40 11.44
N HIS A 475 -25.09 7.15 10.13
CA HIS A 475 -26.33 7.21 9.36
C HIS A 475 -26.65 5.87 8.74
N SER A 476 -27.82 5.32 9.04
CA SER A 476 -28.28 4.01 8.56
C SER A 476 -27.25 2.88 8.81
N VAL A 477 -26.57 2.92 9.97
CA VAL A 477 -25.57 1.89 10.34
C VAL A 477 -26.28 0.75 11.07
N ASN A 478 -26.30 -0.42 10.46
CA ASN A 478 -26.84 -1.65 11.05
C ASN A 478 -25.75 -2.39 11.82
N MET A 479 -25.84 -2.36 13.16
CA MET A 479 -24.85 -2.93 14.06
C MET A 479 -25.44 -4.09 14.86
N ARG A 480 -24.71 -5.19 14.98
CA ARG A 480 -25.08 -6.27 15.88
C ARG A 480 -24.49 -6.04 17.26
N LYS A 481 -25.35 -6.02 18.30
CA LYS A 481 -24.92 -5.97 19.69
C LYS A 481 -24.86 -7.38 20.28
N GLY A 482 -23.76 -7.72 20.96
CA GLY A 482 -23.63 -8.96 21.69
C GLY A 482 -24.61 -9.04 22.85
N THR A 483 -25.01 -10.27 23.23
CA THR A 483 -26.02 -10.50 24.29
C THR A 483 -25.60 -9.98 25.66
N GLY A 484 -24.28 -9.87 25.92
CA GLY A 484 -23.71 -9.30 27.14
C GLY A 484 -23.07 -7.93 26.96
N ALA A 485 -23.18 -7.32 25.77
CA ALA A 485 -22.65 -5.99 25.53
C ALA A 485 -23.55 -4.91 26.17
N GLU A 486 -22.94 -3.91 26.80
CA GLU A 486 -23.66 -2.84 27.49
C GLU A 486 -24.31 -1.85 26.52
N CYS A 487 -23.72 -1.63 25.34
CA CYS A 487 -24.15 -0.61 24.38
C CYS A 487 -23.76 -0.97 22.93
N PHE A 488 -24.29 -0.20 21.96
CA PHE A 488 -23.83 -0.22 20.57
C PHE A 488 -22.67 0.78 20.37
N VAL A 489 -22.75 1.95 20.99
CA VAL A 489 -21.75 3.02 20.86
C VAL A 489 -21.38 3.51 22.26
N GLU A 490 -20.09 3.59 22.55
CA GLU A 490 -19.56 4.20 23.77
C GLU A 490 -18.76 5.45 23.42
N ILE A 491 -19.16 6.59 23.98
CA ILE A 491 -18.41 7.84 23.95
C ILE A 491 -17.64 7.93 25.27
N ARG A 492 -16.32 7.98 25.23
CA ARG A 492 -15.46 7.98 26.45
C ARG A 492 -15.09 9.36 26.95
N ASN A 493 -14.86 10.29 26.05
CA ASN A 493 -14.60 11.70 26.35
C ASN A 493 -15.69 12.57 25.72
N THR A 494 -15.34 13.72 25.15
CA THR A 494 -16.30 14.57 24.50
C THR A 494 -16.24 14.45 22.99
N VAL A 495 -17.39 14.21 22.38
CA VAL A 495 -17.59 14.29 20.95
C VAL A 495 -18.60 15.41 20.66
N THR A 496 -18.17 16.48 20.01
CA THR A 496 -19.04 17.57 19.55
C THR A 496 -19.62 17.26 18.18
N GLU A 497 -20.78 17.80 17.84
CA GLU A 497 -21.47 17.56 16.56
C GLU A 497 -21.64 16.05 16.27
N PHE A 498 -22.02 15.29 17.30
CA PHE A 498 -22.28 13.87 17.18
C PHE A 498 -23.70 13.60 16.68
N VAL A 499 -23.82 12.78 15.65
CA VAL A 499 -25.10 12.45 15.02
C VAL A 499 -25.27 10.95 14.94
N ILE A 500 -26.39 10.41 15.47
CA ILE A 500 -26.95 9.11 15.14
C ILE A 500 -28.27 9.37 14.43
N ASN A 501 -28.45 8.81 13.24
CA ASN A 501 -29.69 8.93 12.49
C ASN A 501 -30.01 7.63 11.77
N ASP A 502 -31.26 7.18 11.90
CA ASP A 502 -31.79 5.99 11.23
C ASP A 502 -30.97 4.69 11.45
N CYS A 503 -30.39 4.53 12.66
CA CYS A 503 -29.63 3.33 13.04
C CYS A 503 -30.53 2.33 13.78
N PRO A 504 -30.72 1.08 13.29
CA PRO A 504 -31.58 0.09 13.94
C PRO A 504 -31.19 -0.16 15.40
N GLY A 505 -32.17 -0.07 16.30
CA GLY A 505 -31.99 -0.31 17.74
C GLY A 505 -31.41 0.88 18.53
N LEU A 506 -31.19 2.02 17.89
CA LEU A 506 -30.76 3.26 18.51
C LEU A 506 -31.81 4.37 18.32
N THR A 507 -31.87 5.29 19.26
CA THR A 507 -32.62 6.54 19.11
C THR A 507 -31.74 7.58 18.43
N ASP A 508 -32.33 8.40 17.57
CA ASP A 508 -31.63 9.49 16.90
C ASP A 508 -31.07 10.49 17.91
N VAL A 509 -29.86 10.93 17.65
CA VAL A 509 -29.08 11.84 18.50
C VAL A 509 -28.45 12.91 17.64
N ASN A 510 -28.47 14.15 18.14
CA ASN A 510 -27.74 15.28 17.54
C ASN A 510 -27.28 16.22 18.64
N GLY A 511 -25.97 16.46 18.73
CA GLY A 511 -25.39 17.40 19.69
C GLY A 511 -24.03 17.01 20.24
N SER A 512 -23.63 17.66 21.29
CA SER A 512 -22.39 17.35 22.01
C SER A 512 -22.65 16.30 23.08
N ILE A 513 -21.86 15.24 23.07
CA ILE A 513 -22.01 14.09 23.96
C ILE A 513 -20.72 13.89 24.75
N THR A 514 -20.86 13.66 26.03
CA THR A 514 -19.72 13.37 26.93
C THR A 514 -20.03 12.13 27.76
N ASN A 515 -19.10 11.17 27.80
CA ASN A 515 -19.14 9.96 28.66
C ASN A 515 -20.49 9.24 28.62
N ARG A 516 -20.92 8.81 27.44
CA ARG A 516 -22.25 8.22 27.26
C ARG A 516 -22.22 6.90 26.47
N LYS A 517 -23.14 6.03 26.82
CA LYS A 517 -23.41 4.74 26.13
C LYS A 517 -24.78 4.79 25.44
N PHE A 518 -24.86 4.31 24.22
CA PHE A 518 -26.06 4.25 23.40
C PHE A 518 -26.42 2.80 23.02
#